data_5cb6477dee9566280040ba8b7c90121a
#
_entry.id   5cb6477dee9566280040ba8b7c90121a
#
_cell.length_a   1.000
_cell.length_b   1.000
_cell.length_c   1.000
_cell.angle_alpha   90.00
_cell.angle_beta   90.00
_cell.angle_gamma   90.00
#
_symmetry.space_group_name_H-M   'P 1'
#
loop_
_entity.id
_entity.type
_entity.pdbx_description
1 polymer ?
#
loop_
_entity_poly.entity_id
_entity_poly.type
_entity_poly.pdbx_seq_one_letter_code
_entity_poly.pdbx_strand_id
1 'polypeptide(L)'
;HLLTCGYNDAVTEGKIKDIPYMLGSTADDIGVFPEMKEKGEHGGIYKGCINWSLALEKLGRKPAYVYYFTRALLGDDAGAFHSSELWYMFGTLGRSWRPKTEGDYALSKEMMDDWTNFMKTGNPNAEGKDDWKPCTKDDPYVQVLDVRK
;
A
#
# COMPACT_ATOMS: atom_id res chain seq x y z
N HIS A 1 -24.32 -16.40 0.47
CA HIS A 1 -23.82 -15.01 0.54
C HIS A 1 -22.30 -15.02 0.58
N LEU A 2 -21.66 -14.19 -0.27
CA LEU A 2 -20.20 -14.06 -0.33
C LEU A 2 -19.65 -13.31 0.90
N LEU A 3 -20.44 -12.37 1.44
CA LEU A 3 -20.18 -11.63 2.66
C LEU A 3 -21.36 -11.81 3.62
N THR A 4 -21.07 -12.11 4.87
CA THR A 4 -22.09 -12.38 5.90
C THR A 4 -22.50 -11.13 6.69
N CYS A 5 -21.73 -10.04 6.55
CA CYS A 5 -21.96 -8.75 7.21
C CYS A 5 -21.27 -7.62 6.43
N GLY A 6 -21.54 -6.36 6.80
CA GLY A 6 -20.86 -5.18 6.26
C GLY A 6 -19.37 -5.14 6.66
N TYR A 7 -18.58 -4.34 5.93
CA TYR A 7 -17.14 -4.17 6.18
C TYR A 7 -16.85 -3.74 7.63
N ASN A 8 -17.51 -2.68 8.08
CA ASN A 8 -17.29 -2.14 9.44
C ASN A 8 -17.61 -3.14 10.53
N ASP A 9 -18.71 -3.89 10.37
CA ASP A 9 -19.12 -4.94 11.33
C ASP A 9 -18.11 -6.08 11.32
N ALA A 10 -17.65 -6.51 10.13
CA ALA A 10 -16.65 -7.56 9.99
C ALA A 10 -15.36 -7.22 10.72
N VAL A 11 -14.87 -5.98 10.58
CA VAL A 11 -13.66 -5.51 11.24
C VAL A 11 -13.85 -5.34 12.73
N THR A 12 -14.94 -4.67 13.15
CA THR A 12 -15.22 -4.38 14.57
C THR A 12 -15.47 -5.64 15.39
N GLU A 13 -16.17 -6.60 14.80
CA GLU A 13 -16.52 -7.88 15.46
C GLU A 13 -15.44 -8.97 15.28
N GLY A 14 -14.33 -8.65 14.60
CA GLY A 14 -13.26 -9.60 14.36
C GLY A 14 -13.60 -10.75 13.42
N LYS A 15 -14.63 -10.59 12.58
CA LYS A 15 -15.07 -11.58 11.57
C LYS A 15 -14.20 -11.60 10.32
N ILE A 16 -12.98 -11.07 10.40
CA ILE A 16 -11.95 -11.11 9.37
C ILE A 16 -10.97 -12.23 9.69
N LYS A 17 -10.27 -12.75 8.68
CA LYS A 17 -9.25 -13.79 8.90
C LYS A 17 -8.09 -13.24 9.72
N ASP A 18 -7.56 -14.06 10.63
CA ASP A 18 -6.34 -13.76 11.38
C ASP A 18 -5.12 -14.27 10.60
N ILE A 19 -4.70 -13.46 9.63
CA ILE A 19 -3.56 -13.70 8.74
C ILE A 19 -2.74 -12.41 8.65
N PRO A 20 -1.48 -12.45 8.21
CA PRO A 20 -0.71 -11.25 7.88
C PRO A 20 -1.40 -10.44 6.77
N TYR A 21 -1.37 -9.12 6.92
CA TYR A 21 -1.90 -8.17 5.92
C TYR A 21 -0.83 -7.20 5.47
N MET A 22 -0.78 -6.96 4.16
CA MET A 22 -0.05 -5.87 3.53
C MET A 22 -1.01 -5.18 2.57
N LEU A 23 -1.24 -3.88 2.74
CA LEU A 23 -2.24 -3.12 2.02
C LEU A 23 -1.80 -1.66 1.86
N GLY A 24 -2.35 -0.97 0.89
CA GLY A 24 -1.99 0.41 0.66
C GLY A 24 -2.86 1.12 -0.36
N SER A 25 -2.39 2.27 -0.79
CA SER A 25 -3.08 3.17 -1.70
C SER A 25 -2.10 3.91 -2.59
N THR A 26 -2.62 4.59 -3.60
CA THR A 26 -1.85 5.48 -4.48
C THR A 26 -2.13 6.95 -4.17
N ALA A 27 -1.23 7.85 -4.58
CA ALA A 27 -1.35 9.28 -4.26
C ALA A 27 -2.51 9.99 -4.99
N ASP A 28 -2.84 9.50 -6.17
CA ASP A 28 -3.95 9.99 -7.00
C ASP A 28 -5.05 8.91 -7.11
N ASP A 29 -5.38 8.30 -5.97
CA ASP A 29 -6.36 7.21 -5.87
C ASP A 29 -7.80 7.68 -6.04
N ILE A 30 -8.73 6.73 -6.15
CA ILE A 30 -10.16 7.02 -6.20
C ILE A 30 -10.58 7.85 -4.97
N GLY A 31 -11.24 8.98 -5.24
CA GLY A 31 -11.71 9.89 -4.18
C GLY A 31 -10.64 10.80 -3.61
N VAL A 32 -9.49 10.89 -4.25
CA VAL A 32 -8.50 11.96 -4.01
C VAL A 32 -8.75 13.11 -4.98
N PHE A 33 -8.97 14.31 -4.46
CA PHE A 33 -9.25 15.52 -5.24
C PHE A 33 -8.09 16.50 -5.10
N PRO A 34 -7.85 17.39 -6.12
CA PRO A 34 -6.78 18.38 -6.09
C PRO A 34 -6.74 19.21 -4.81
N GLU A 35 -7.90 19.64 -4.33
CA GLU A 35 -8.03 20.48 -3.13
C GLU A 35 -7.55 19.75 -1.85
N MET A 36 -7.66 18.44 -1.81
CA MET A 36 -7.16 17.61 -0.71
C MET A 36 -5.64 17.60 -0.74
N LYS A 37 -5.04 17.45 -1.93
CA LYS A 37 -3.58 17.46 -2.12
C LYS A 37 -2.96 18.80 -1.73
N GLU A 38 -3.60 19.92 -2.10
CA GLU A 38 -3.17 21.27 -1.72
C GLU A 38 -3.16 21.47 -0.20
N LYS A 39 -4.07 20.81 0.52
CA LYS A 39 -4.16 20.83 1.99
C LYS A 39 -3.29 19.78 2.67
N GLY A 40 -2.56 18.94 1.91
CA GLY A 40 -1.81 17.80 2.46
C GLY A 40 -2.70 16.71 3.04
N GLU A 41 -3.96 16.61 2.60
CA GLU A 41 -4.91 15.59 3.05
C GLU A 41 -4.80 14.32 2.21
N HIS A 42 -4.94 13.18 2.85
CA HIS A 42 -4.98 11.87 2.19
C HIS A 42 -6.42 11.39 1.95
N GLY A 43 -6.61 10.62 0.88
CA GLY A 43 -7.89 10.04 0.50
C GLY A 43 -8.42 9.00 1.48
N GLY A 44 -9.67 8.57 1.23
CA GLY A 44 -10.36 7.60 2.08
C GLY A 44 -9.69 6.23 2.10
N ILE A 45 -9.11 5.78 0.96
CA ILE A 45 -8.43 4.48 0.89
C ILE A 45 -7.16 4.48 1.77
N TYR A 46 -6.34 5.54 1.71
CA TYR A 46 -5.17 5.70 2.59
C TYR A 46 -5.56 5.59 4.07
N LYS A 47 -6.55 6.38 4.49
CA LYS A 47 -7.07 6.36 5.87
C LYS A 47 -7.64 4.99 6.25
N GLY A 48 -8.32 4.34 5.31
CA GLY A 48 -8.88 3.00 5.48
C GLY A 48 -7.81 1.93 5.72
N CYS A 49 -6.65 2.01 5.03
CA CYS A 49 -5.53 1.10 5.24
C CYS A 49 -4.96 1.21 6.65
N ILE A 50 -4.76 2.42 7.14
CA ILE A 50 -4.30 2.66 8.52
C ILE A 50 -5.33 2.13 9.51
N ASN A 51 -6.61 2.49 9.34
CA ASN A 51 -7.69 2.05 10.23
C ASN A 51 -7.82 0.53 10.27
N TRP A 52 -7.57 -0.17 9.15
CA TRP A 52 -7.53 -1.63 9.13
C TRP A 52 -6.45 -2.17 10.07
N SER A 53 -5.24 -1.64 9.98
CA SER A 53 -4.14 -2.07 10.85
C SER A 53 -4.42 -1.82 12.33
N LEU A 54 -4.94 -0.62 12.67
CA LEU A 54 -5.30 -0.28 14.04
C LEU A 54 -6.44 -1.17 14.58
N ALA A 55 -7.37 -1.58 13.72
CA ALA A 55 -8.43 -2.52 14.10
C ALA A 55 -7.87 -3.92 14.39
N LEU A 56 -6.90 -4.41 13.60
CA LEU A 56 -6.20 -5.67 13.90
C LEU A 56 -5.50 -5.61 15.26
N GLU A 57 -4.78 -4.52 15.53
CA GLU A 57 -4.09 -4.32 16.80
C GLU A 57 -5.09 -4.31 17.97
N LYS A 58 -6.22 -3.60 17.84
CA LYS A 58 -7.30 -3.59 18.85
C LYS A 58 -7.87 -4.97 19.12
N LEU A 59 -7.88 -5.86 18.12
CA LEU A 59 -8.32 -7.25 18.25
C LEU A 59 -7.21 -8.18 18.83
N GLY A 60 -6.04 -7.63 19.20
CA GLY A 60 -4.89 -8.40 19.65
C GLY A 60 -4.20 -9.21 18.56
N ARG A 61 -4.39 -8.82 17.30
CA ARG A 61 -3.80 -9.46 16.12
C ARG A 61 -2.56 -8.70 15.66
N LYS A 62 -1.77 -9.31 14.76
CA LYS A 62 -0.61 -8.64 14.16
C LYS A 62 -1.05 -7.42 13.35
N PRO A 63 -0.46 -6.22 13.56
CA PRO A 63 -0.69 -5.06 12.73
C PRO A 63 -0.31 -5.32 11.28
N ALA A 64 -0.93 -4.59 10.36
CA ALA A 64 -0.64 -4.69 8.94
C ALA A 64 0.60 -3.86 8.54
N TYR A 65 1.23 -4.26 7.46
CA TYR A 65 2.17 -3.41 6.72
C TYR A 65 1.37 -2.53 5.77
N VAL A 66 1.59 -1.20 5.84
CA VAL A 66 0.85 -0.24 5.03
C VAL A 66 1.80 0.47 4.08
N TYR A 67 1.41 0.61 2.79
CA TYR A 67 2.18 1.38 1.81
C TYR A 67 1.39 2.55 1.23
N TYR A 68 2.14 3.51 0.70
CA TYR A 68 1.63 4.64 -0.05
C TYR A 68 2.48 4.83 -1.30
N PHE A 69 1.93 4.50 -2.46
CA PHE A 69 2.62 4.64 -3.73
C PHE A 69 2.45 6.08 -4.27
N THR A 70 3.56 6.79 -4.40
CA THR A 70 3.58 8.22 -4.77
C THR A 70 4.24 8.48 -6.11
N ARG A 71 4.78 7.44 -6.78
CA ARG A 71 5.41 7.58 -8.08
C ARG A 71 4.40 8.05 -9.13
N ALA A 72 4.43 9.33 -9.48
CA ALA A 72 3.69 9.87 -10.61
C ALA A 72 4.24 9.28 -11.92
N LEU A 73 3.40 8.58 -12.67
CA LEU A 73 3.81 7.95 -13.93
C LEU A 73 4.02 9.01 -15.01
N LEU A 74 5.07 8.81 -15.82
CA LEU A 74 5.38 9.69 -16.94
C LEU A 74 4.43 9.45 -18.13
N GLY A 75 4.29 10.45 -19.00
CA GLY A 75 3.55 10.36 -20.27
C GLY A 75 2.27 11.20 -20.32
N ASP A 76 1.67 11.48 -19.19
CA ASP A 76 0.55 12.42 -19.00
C ASP A 76 0.48 12.91 -17.54
N ASP A 77 -0.58 13.65 -17.20
CA ASP A 77 -0.78 14.25 -15.87
C ASP A 77 -1.62 13.36 -14.93
N ALA A 78 -1.75 12.06 -15.22
CA ALA A 78 -2.55 11.15 -14.39
C ALA A 78 -1.95 10.87 -13.01
N GLY A 79 -0.66 11.19 -12.81
CA GLY A 79 0.01 11.03 -11.53
C GLY A 79 0.20 9.57 -11.11
N ALA A 80 0.10 9.32 -9.81
CA ALA A 80 0.09 7.98 -9.21
C ALA A 80 -1.37 7.51 -9.05
N PHE A 81 -2.05 7.26 -10.18
CA PHE A 81 -3.47 6.93 -10.23
C PHE A 81 -3.78 5.54 -9.69
N HIS A 82 -5.05 5.27 -9.42
CA HIS A 82 -5.53 3.98 -8.91
C HIS A 82 -5.01 2.80 -9.73
N SER A 83 -4.42 1.82 -9.07
CA SER A 83 -3.81 0.61 -9.66
C SER A 83 -2.53 0.86 -10.48
N SER A 84 -1.94 2.06 -10.46
CA SER A 84 -0.69 2.35 -11.18
C SER A 84 0.51 1.59 -10.62
N GLU A 85 0.50 1.22 -9.35
CA GLU A 85 1.54 0.42 -8.70
C GLU A 85 1.59 -1.03 -9.19
N LEU A 86 0.52 -1.54 -9.81
CA LEU A 86 0.44 -2.94 -10.26
C LEU A 86 1.52 -3.27 -11.30
N TRP A 87 1.86 -2.34 -12.19
CA TRP A 87 2.95 -2.58 -13.15
C TRP A 87 4.31 -2.77 -12.46
N TYR A 88 4.51 -2.11 -11.32
CA TYR A 88 5.74 -2.23 -10.52
C TYR A 88 5.77 -3.55 -9.78
N MET A 89 4.73 -3.86 -9.01
CA MET A 89 4.70 -5.06 -8.17
C MET A 89 4.66 -6.36 -8.98
N PHE A 90 4.16 -6.34 -10.22
CA PHE A 90 4.17 -7.50 -11.12
C PHE A 90 5.32 -7.51 -12.14
N GLY A 91 6.22 -6.54 -12.10
CA GLY A 91 7.36 -6.46 -13.03
C GLY A 91 6.95 -6.30 -14.49
N THR A 92 5.79 -5.69 -14.76
CA THR A 92 5.20 -5.58 -16.10
C THR A 92 5.32 -4.17 -16.70
N LEU A 93 6.27 -3.37 -16.24
CA LEU A 93 6.50 -1.99 -16.70
C LEU A 93 6.60 -1.88 -18.23
N GLY A 94 7.27 -2.84 -18.88
CA GLY A 94 7.45 -2.86 -20.33
C GLY A 94 6.16 -3.08 -21.14
N ARG A 95 5.04 -3.43 -20.50
CA ARG A 95 3.72 -3.58 -21.15
C ARG A 95 2.91 -2.29 -21.16
N SER A 96 3.34 -1.28 -20.41
CA SER A 96 2.72 0.04 -20.42
C SER A 96 3.36 0.90 -21.52
N TRP A 97 2.54 1.69 -22.22
CA TRP A 97 2.99 2.65 -23.23
C TRP A 97 3.78 3.84 -22.63
N ARG A 98 3.66 4.06 -21.33
CA ARG A 98 4.27 5.18 -20.61
C ARG A 98 5.79 5.07 -20.60
N PRO A 99 6.53 6.18 -20.75
CA PRO A 99 7.98 6.19 -20.55
C PRO A 99 8.37 5.69 -19.16
N LYS A 100 9.50 5.03 -19.06
CA LYS A 100 10.08 4.52 -17.81
C LYS A 100 11.54 4.94 -17.72
N THR A 101 11.96 5.21 -16.50
CA THR A 101 13.36 5.53 -16.15
C THR A 101 14.03 4.31 -15.52
N GLU A 102 15.34 4.36 -15.33
CA GLU A 102 16.06 3.34 -14.55
C GLU A 102 15.55 3.27 -13.10
N GLY A 103 15.16 4.42 -12.52
CA GLY A 103 14.53 4.47 -11.20
C GLY A 103 13.22 3.70 -11.12
N ASP A 104 12.40 3.72 -12.19
CA ASP A 104 11.17 2.93 -12.25
C ASP A 104 11.45 1.42 -12.21
N TYR A 105 12.48 0.95 -12.92
CA TYR A 105 12.87 -0.46 -12.89
C TYR A 105 13.48 -0.86 -11.55
N ALA A 106 14.26 0.03 -10.91
CA ALA A 106 14.79 -0.21 -9.57
C ALA A 106 13.67 -0.30 -8.53
N LEU A 107 12.70 0.63 -8.55
CA LEU A 107 11.52 0.60 -7.69
C LEU A 107 10.69 -0.67 -7.92
N SER A 108 10.47 -1.05 -9.18
CA SER A 108 9.74 -2.28 -9.51
C SER A 108 10.43 -3.52 -8.93
N LYS A 109 11.76 -3.59 -9.02
CA LYS A 109 12.53 -4.69 -8.43
C LYS A 109 12.36 -4.72 -6.91
N GLU A 110 12.50 -3.59 -6.23
CA GLU A 110 12.30 -3.47 -4.77
C GLU A 110 10.90 -3.94 -4.37
N MET A 111 9.86 -3.45 -5.04
CA MET A 111 8.48 -3.86 -4.77
C MET A 111 8.25 -5.35 -5.01
N MET A 112 8.79 -5.94 -6.08
CA MET A 112 8.68 -7.39 -6.32
C MET A 112 9.36 -8.20 -5.21
N ASP A 113 10.51 -7.75 -4.72
CA ASP A 113 11.23 -8.39 -3.62
C ASP A 113 10.39 -8.32 -2.32
N ASP A 114 9.86 -7.14 -1.98
CA ASP A 114 9.02 -6.91 -0.78
C ASP A 114 7.75 -7.77 -0.81
N TRP A 115 7.01 -7.78 -1.93
CA TRP A 115 5.82 -8.62 -2.09
C TRP A 115 6.14 -10.10 -2.01
N THR A 116 7.25 -10.52 -2.62
CA THR A 116 7.70 -11.92 -2.58
C THR A 116 8.08 -12.35 -1.17
N ASN A 117 8.79 -11.49 -0.42
CA ASN A 117 9.14 -11.75 0.97
C ASN A 117 7.86 -11.86 1.82
N PHE A 118 6.94 -10.90 1.67
CA PHE A 118 5.67 -10.92 2.39
C PHE A 118 4.84 -12.18 2.10
N MET A 119 4.74 -12.60 0.85
CA MET A 119 4.02 -13.84 0.47
C MET A 119 4.64 -15.10 1.10
N LYS A 120 5.96 -15.12 1.29
CA LYS A 120 6.68 -16.26 1.87
C LYS A 120 6.64 -16.29 3.39
N THR A 121 6.72 -15.12 4.03
CA THR A 121 7.03 -15.01 5.47
C THR A 121 5.98 -14.22 6.27
N GLY A 122 5.11 -13.46 5.60
CA GLY A 122 4.23 -12.46 6.22
C GLY A 122 4.96 -11.19 6.63
N ASN A 123 6.22 -11.00 6.18
CA ASN A 123 7.04 -9.82 6.42
C ASN A 123 7.63 -9.35 5.08
N PRO A 124 7.46 -8.07 4.65
CA PRO A 124 8.00 -7.58 3.40
C PRO A 124 9.53 -7.43 3.40
N ASN A 125 10.13 -7.28 4.58
CA ASN A 125 11.56 -7.04 4.70
C ASN A 125 12.39 -8.27 4.31
N ALA A 126 13.59 -8.04 3.75
CA ALA A 126 14.59 -9.07 3.59
C ALA A 126 15.07 -9.60 4.96
N GLU A 127 15.65 -10.81 4.98
CA GLU A 127 16.19 -11.40 6.20
C GLU A 127 17.22 -10.46 6.86
N GLY A 128 17.03 -10.21 8.16
CA GLY A 128 17.88 -9.32 8.95
C GLY A 128 17.66 -7.83 8.74
N LYS A 129 16.61 -7.41 7.99
CA LYS A 129 16.18 -6.03 7.82
C LYS A 129 14.84 -5.79 8.51
N ASP A 130 14.61 -4.55 8.91
CA ASP A 130 13.36 -4.08 9.53
C ASP A 130 13.07 -2.64 9.10
N ASP A 131 13.29 -2.36 7.81
CA ASP A 131 13.14 -1.01 7.24
C ASP A 131 11.66 -0.64 7.10
N TRP A 132 10.84 -1.61 6.69
CA TRP A 132 9.39 -1.45 6.61
C TRP A 132 8.73 -1.97 7.90
N LYS A 133 8.26 -1.04 8.72
CA LYS A 133 7.62 -1.37 10.00
C LYS A 133 6.12 -1.60 9.83
N PRO A 134 5.49 -2.44 10.67
CA PRO A 134 4.03 -2.52 10.73
C PRO A 134 3.43 -1.21 11.22
N CYS A 135 2.24 -0.88 10.73
CA CYS A 135 1.49 0.32 11.13
C CYS A 135 0.77 0.05 12.44
N THR A 136 1.21 0.67 13.53
CA THR A 136 0.64 0.54 14.88
C THR A 136 0.06 1.85 15.38
N LYS A 137 -0.67 1.81 16.50
CA LYS A 137 -1.19 3.01 17.15
C LYS A 137 -0.07 3.94 17.65
N ASP A 138 1.00 3.34 18.17
CA ASP A 138 2.13 4.10 18.73
C ASP A 138 3.11 4.57 17.64
N ASP A 139 3.19 3.85 16.52
CA ASP A 139 3.97 4.22 15.34
C ASP A 139 3.12 3.94 14.06
N PRO A 140 2.31 4.91 13.62
CA PRO A 140 1.46 4.75 12.44
C PRO A 140 2.29 4.82 11.13
N TYR A 141 3.26 3.93 11.02
CA TYR A 141 4.20 3.88 9.92
C TYR A 141 3.52 3.51 8.60
N VAL A 142 3.84 4.25 7.55
CA VAL A 142 3.42 3.98 6.18
C VAL A 142 4.64 4.02 5.27
N GLN A 143 4.93 2.92 4.58
CA GLN A 143 6.03 2.83 3.62
C GLN A 143 5.70 3.63 2.36
N VAL A 144 6.47 4.68 2.10
CA VAL A 144 6.36 5.43 0.85
C VAL A 144 7.13 4.71 -0.25
N LEU A 145 6.44 4.44 -1.36
CA LEU A 145 7.00 3.77 -2.54
C LEU A 145 7.12 4.80 -3.68
N ASP A 146 8.34 5.23 -3.93
CA ASP A 146 8.69 6.19 -5.00
C ASP A 146 10.10 5.90 -5.52
N VAL A 147 10.43 6.45 -6.67
CA VAL A 147 11.81 6.43 -7.17
C VAL A 147 12.73 7.23 -6.24
N ARG A 148 13.84 6.64 -5.84
CA ARG A 148 14.83 7.35 -5.03
C ARG A 148 15.47 8.45 -5.87
N LYS A 149 15.54 9.66 -5.28
CA LYS A 149 16.23 10.80 -5.89
C LYS A 149 17.74 10.65 -5.80
#